data_c14bc9cedcd7fdcd8efcaa7a7c6f835a
#
_entry.id   c14bc9cedcd7fdcd8efcaa7a7c6f835a
#
_cell.length_a   1.000
_cell.length_b   1.000
_cell.length_c   1.000
_cell.angle_alpha   90.00
_cell.angle_beta   90.00
_cell.angle_gamma   90.00
#
_symmetry.space_group_name_H-M   'P 1'
#
loop_
_entity.id
_entity.type
_entity.pdbx_description
1 polymer ?
#
loop_
_entity_poly.entity_id
_entity_poly.type
_entity_poly.pdbx_seq_one_letter_code
_entity_poly.pdbx_strand_id
1 'polypeptide(L)'
;MNPPRTPTAVSATAPEPAPPLDTPLGPAPLVLTRTGAVLQVQLNPDAQDDVLGTAVLDALLAVLDGLHDQPDISVLVLSSLGGDFCLGADRQEFRDSLAADPGGSALRRIADKAQRLCQALENTHVVTIARLHGKVVGAGLALAAYCDLRAGADTCQFRMPEVGLGLAPAWGGAMGRLIAEAGAARIRELMLTCETFDAHTAHRLGLLHKVAPLDSLDDTVTAWTKPLARRSPQALVLTRRMLAGYAKAARTADPSLLDSHLLAAQLTQPR
;
A
#
# COMPACT_ATOMS: atom_id res chain seq x y z
N MET A 1 25.67 -69.57 22.03
CA MET A 1 26.38 -68.50 21.33
C MET A 1 25.59 -68.19 20.05
N ASN A 2 24.84 -67.08 20.04
CA ASN A 2 24.11 -66.58 18.84
C ASN A 2 25.00 -65.58 18.11
N PRO A 3 25.08 -65.63 16.78
CA PRO A 3 25.89 -64.67 16.01
C PRO A 3 25.20 -63.25 15.98
N PRO A 4 25.98 -62.16 15.83
CA PRO A 4 25.46 -60.81 15.85
C PRO A 4 24.69 -60.48 14.56
N ARG A 5 23.54 -59.81 14.72
CA ARG A 5 22.75 -59.34 13.60
C ARG A 5 23.41 -58.08 13.00
N THR A 6 23.67 -58.11 11.71
CA THR A 6 24.12 -56.97 10.91
C THR A 6 22.99 -55.90 10.79
N PRO A 7 23.24 -54.60 10.96
CA PRO A 7 22.24 -53.59 10.74
C PRO A 7 22.00 -53.36 9.24
N THR A 8 20.76 -53.46 8.85
CA THR A 8 20.30 -53.13 7.49
C THR A 8 20.42 -51.63 7.26
N ALA A 9 21.17 -51.20 6.25
CA ALA A 9 21.28 -49.81 5.84
C ALA A 9 19.95 -49.32 5.27
N VAL A 10 19.35 -48.33 5.90
CA VAL A 10 18.22 -47.61 5.36
C VAL A 10 18.75 -46.63 4.32
N SER A 11 18.41 -46.89 3.06
CA SER A 11 18.70 -46.00 1.94
C SER A 11 17.89 -44.72 2.12
N ALA A 12 18.57 -43.62 2.45
CA ALA A 12 17.95 -42.28 2.42
C ALA A 12 17.81 -41.86 0.95
N THR A 13 16.58 -41.89 0.44
CA THR A 13 16.22 -41.25 -0.81
C THR A 13 16.42 -39.75 -0.63
N ALA A 14 17.22 -39.14 -1.50
CA ALA A 14 17.39 -37.70 -1.55
C ALA A 14 16.02 -37.00 -1.78
N PRO A 15 15.73 -35.84 -1.13
CA PRO A 15 14.48 -35.13 -1.36
C PRO A 15 14.42 -34.70 -2.82
N GLU A 16 13.26 -34.93 -3.43
CA GLU A 16 12.91 -34.48 -4.78
C GLU A 16 13.08 -32.97 -4.87
N PRO A 17 13.70 -32.39 -5.93
CA PRO A 17 13.84 -30.97 -6.07
C PRO A 17 12.46 -30.33 -6.08
N ALA A 18 12.29 -29.24 -5.30
CA ALA A 18 11.07 -28.46 -5.28
C ALA A 18 10.70 -28.04 -6.72
N PRO A 19 9.42 -28.10 -7.11
CA PRO A 19 8.99 -27.65 -8.42
C PRO A 19 9.40 -26.19 -8.64
N PRO A 20 9.77 -25.78 -9.88
CA PRO A 20 10.08 -24.41 -10.19
C PRO A 20 8.88 -23.53 -9.79
N LEU A 21 9.16 -22.40 -9.13
CA LEU A 21 8.15 -21.40 -8.80
C LEU A 21 7.44 -21.03 -10.10
N ASP A 22 6.17 -21.40 -10.21
CA ASP A 22 5.33 -21.11 -11.37
C ASP A 22 5.36 -19.61 -11.63
N THR A 23 5.89 -19.23 -12.79
CA THR A 23 5.76 -17.87 -13.30
C THR A 23 4.27 -17.62 -13.48
N PRO A 24 3.68 -16.54 -12.90
CA PRO A 24 2.26 -16.27 -13.05
C PRO A 24 1.91 -16.16 -14.53
N LEU A 25 0.94 -16.95 -14.99
CA LEU A 25 0.45 -16.98 -16.38
C LEU A 25 -0.36 -15.73 -16.78
N GLY A 26 -0.32 -14.67 -15.97
CA GLY A 26 -1.06 -13.42 -16.18
C GLY A 26 -0.17 -12.18 -16.23
N PRO A 27 -0.73 -11.01 -16.56
CA PRO A 27 -0.01 -9.75 -16.52
C PRO A 27 0.51 -9.46 -15.11
N ALA A 28 1.71 -8.85 -15.03
CA ALA A 28 2.30 -8.48 -13.75
C ALA A 28 1.47 -7.39 -13.04
N PRO A 29 1.28 -7.46 -11.71
CA PRO A 29 0.46 -6.50 -10.97
C PRO A 29 1.02 -5.08 -10.95
N LEU A 30 2.30 -4.91 -11.27
CA LEU A 30 2.98 -3.62 -11.36
C LEU A 30 3.76 -3.51 -12.67
N VAL A 31 3.78 -2.29 -13.22
CA VAL A 31 4.72 -1.90 -14.28
C VAL A 31 5.75 -0.97 -13.68
N LEU A 32 7.03 -1.30 -13.87
CA LEU A 32 8.16 -0.56 -13.33
C LEU A 32 8.93 0.12 -14.45
N THR A 33 9.17 1.42 -14.32
CA THR A 33 9.99 2.19 -15.26
C THR A 33 10.98 3.04 -14.47
N ARG A 34 12.27 2.96 -14.83
CA ARG A 34 13.29 3.75 -14.18
C ARG A 34 13.85 4.82 -15.12
N THR A 35 13.95 6.05 -14.64
CA THR A 35 14.58 7.17 -15.33
C THR A 35 15.58 7.84 -14.39
N GLY A 36 16.84 7.51 -14.52
CA GLY A 36 17.89 7.98 -13.63
C GLY A 36 17.65 7.57 -12.17
N ALA A 37 17.50 8.53 -11.28
CA ALA A 37 17.24 8.33 -9.84
C ALA A 37 15.75 8.23 -9.50
N VAL A 38 14.86 8.19 -10.50
CA VAL A 38 13.40 8.09 -10.31
C VAL A 38 12.91 6.72 -10.74
N LEU A 39 12.25 6.01 -9.83
CA LEU A 39 11.52 4.78 -10.11
C LEU A 39 10.02 5.09 -10.17
N GLN A 40 9.41 4.84 -11.32
CA GLN A 40 7.95 4.85 -11.48
C GLN A 40 7.42 3.45 -11.19
N VAL A 41 6.42 3.36 -10.32
CA VAL A 41 5.71 2.15 -9.94
C VAL A 41 4.25 2.37 -10.30
N GLN A 42 3.74 1.62 -11.27
CA GLN A 42 2.39 1.79 -11.77
C GLN A 42 1.55 0.54 -11.46
N LEU A 43 0.44 0.73 -10.77
CA LEU A 43 -0.56 -0.32 -10.59
C LEU A 43 -1.11 -0.72 -11.95
N ASN A 44 -1.18 -2.02 -12.22
CA ASN A 44 -1.62 -2.55 -13.51
C ASN A 44 -3.01 -3.18 -13.39
N PRO A 45 -4.08 -2.52 -13.85
CA PRO A 45 -5.45 -3.02 -13.74
C PRO A 45 -5.69 -4.28 -14.58
N ASP A 46 -4.93 -4.50 -15.66
CA ASP A 46 -5.03 -5.73 -16.47
C ASP A 46 -4.73 -7.00 -15.66
N ALA A 47 -3.98 -6.85 -14.56
CA ALA A 47 -3.67 -7.96 -13.65
C ALA A 47 -4.72 -8.14 -12.55
N GLN A 48 -5.37 -7.08 -12.09
CA GLN A 48 -6.19 -7.14 -10.87
C GLN A 48 -7.21 -6.00 -10.75
N ASP A 49 -7.92 -5.63 -11.80
CA ASP A 49 -8.80 -4.46 -11.76
C ASP A 49 -8.18 -3.30 -10.94
N ASP A 50 -8.82 -2.22 -10.68
CA ASP A 50 -8.22 -1.11 -9.91
C ASP A 50 -8.26 -1.34 -8.38
N VAL A 51 -8.01 -2.59 -7.87
CA VAL A 51 -8.08 -2.94 -6.43
C VAL A 51 -6.75 -3.44 -5.86
N LEU A 52 -6.62 -3.38 -4.53
CA LEU A 52 -5.46 -3.86 -3.78
C LEU A 52 -5.72 -5.27 -3.24
N GLY A 53 -5.39 -6.28 -4.03
CA GLY A 53 -5.33 -7.67 -3.61
C GLY A 53 -3.93 -8.07 -3.13
N THR A 54 -3.82 -9.31 -2.63
CA THR A 54 -2.57 -9.87 -2.10
C THR A 54 -1.41 -9.80 -3.09
N ALA A 55 -1.66 -10.05 -4.38
CA ALA A 55 -0.63 -9.99 -5.41
C ALA A 55 -0.02 -8.59 -5.56
N VAL A 56 -0.86 -7.53 -5.55
CA VAL A 56 -0.37 -6.13 -5.59
C VAL A 56 0.39 -5.78 -4.31
N LEU A 57 -0.12 -6.20 -3.14
CA LEU A 57 0.55 -5.94 -1.87
C LEU A 57 1.94 -6.58 -1.82
N ASP A 58 2.07 -7.84 -2.28
CA ASP A 58 3.35 -8.55 -2.34
C ASP A 58 4.32 -7.88 -3.31
N ALA A 59 3.84 -7.50 -4.49
CA ALA A 59 4.67 -6.85 -5.50
C ALA A 59 5.18 -5.47 -5.02
N LEU A 60 4.32 -4.67 -4.37
CA LEU A 60 4.73 -3.37 -3.79
C LEU A 60 5.75 -3.55 -2.66
N LEU A 61 5.55 -4.54 -1.77
CA LEU A 61 6.51 -4.86 -0.72
C LEU A 61 7.86 -5.28 -1.32
N ALA A 62 7.87 -6.15 -2.33
CA ALA A 62 9.10 -6.58 -3.01
C ALA A 62 9.84 -5.40 -3.67
N VAL A 63 9.11 -4.45 -4.26
CA VAL A 63 9.71 -3.21 -4.80
C VAL A 63 10.37 -2.40 -3.70
N LEU A 64 9.67 -2.17 -2.58
CA LEU A 64 10.19 -1.35 -1.47
C LEU A 64 11.39 -2.02 -0.79
N ASP A 65 11.37 -3.34 -0.64
CA ASP A 65 12.50 -4.11 -0.10
C ASP A 65 13.70 -4.04 -1.06
N GLY A 66 13.48 -4.21 -2.36
CA GLY A 66 14.52 -4.16 -3.39
C GLY A 66 15.18 -2.78 -3.53
N LEU A 67 14.56 -1.70 -3.05
CA LEU A 67 15.17 -0.37 -3.04
C LEU A 67 16.40 -0.30 -2.14
N HIS A 68 16.50 -1.14 -1.10
CA HIS A 68 17.69 -1.17 -0.21
C HIS A 68 18.97 -1.48 -0.96
N ASP A 69 18.89 -2.24 -2.04
CA ASP A 69 20.00 -2.61 -2.90
C ASP A 69 20.23 -1.62 -4.06
N GLN A 70 19.45 -0.52 -4.12
CA GLN A 70 19.49 0.47 -5.18
C GLN A 70 19.66 1.90 -4.62
N PRO A 71 20.81 2.21 -4.01
CA PRO A 71 21.06 3.49 -3.33
C PRO A 71 21.06 4.70 -4.26
N ASP A 72 21.15 4.50 -5.55
CA ASP A 72 21.09 5.51 -6.60
C ASP A 72 19.65 5.92 -6.99
N ILE A 73 18.62 5.20 -6.51
CA ILE A 73 17.23 5.64 -6.58
C ILE A 73 16.96 6.54 -5.37
N SER A 74 16.47 7.74 -5.61
CA SER A 74 16.13 8.73 -4.58
C SER A 74 14.65 9.11 -4.55
N VAL A 75 13.90 8.78 -5.59
CA VAL A 75 12.47 9.09 -5.72
C VAL A 75 11.71 7.88 -6.25
N LEU A 76 10.58 7.56 -5.63
CA LEU A 76 9.59 6.62 -6.13
C LEU A 76 8.30 7.38 -6.45
N VAL A 77 7.77 7.21 -7.66
CA VAL A 77 6.46 7.74 -8.06
C VAL A 77 5.49 6.58 -8.17
N LEU A 78 4.46 6.59 -7.33
CA LEU A 78 3.36 5.62 -7.35
C LEU A 78 2.18 6.18 -8.14
N SER A 79 1.70 5.44 -9.12
CA SER A 79 0.56 5.80 -9.96
C SER A 79 -0.23 4.55 -10.39
N SER A 80 -1.23 4.70 -11.24
CA SER A 80 -1.96 3.60 -11.88
C SER A 80 -1.97 3.77 -13.39
N LEU A 81 -2.06 2.67 -14.14
CA LEU A 81 -2.33 2.63 -15.58
C LEU A 81 -3.83 2.62 -15.89
N GLY A 82 -4.68 2.35 -14.90
CA GLY A 82 -6.13 2.29 -15.03
C GLY A 82 -6.82 3.63 -15.20
N GLY A 83 -8.13 3.60 -15.27
CA GLY A 83 -8.97 4.80 -15.26
C GLY A 83 -9.09 5.43 -13.88
N ASP A 84 -8.89 4.65 -12.83
CA ASP A 84 -8.89 5.05 -11.43
C ASP A 84 -7.52 4.78 -10.80
N PHE A 85 -7.15 5.54 -9.78
CA PHE A 85 -5.91 5.25 -9.05
C PHE A 85 -6.04 3.95 -8.26
N CYS A 86 -7.12 3.82 -7.46
CA CYS A 86 -7.41 2.59 -6.72
C CYS A 86 -8.80 2.65 -6.07
N LEU A 87 -9.58 1.60 -6.26
CA LEU A 87 -10.94 1.45 -5.72
C LEU A 87 -11.00 0.81 -4.33
N GLY A 88 -9.84 0.56 -3.72
CA GLY A 88 -9.72 0.03 -2.37
C GLY A 88 -9.23 -1.41 -2.32
N ALA A 89 -9.47 -2.08 -1.18
CA ALA A 89 -9.08 -3.47 -1.00
C ALA A 89 -9.94 -4.42 -1.84
N ASP A 90 -9.37 -5.54 -2.27
CA ASP A 90 -10.09 -6.57 -3.00
C ASP A 90 -11.08 -7.29 -2.07
N ARG A 91 -12.37 -6.93 -2.21
CA ARG A 91 -13.44 -7.51 -1.42
C ARG A 91 -13.83 -8.91 -1.88
N GLN A 92 -13.51 -9.28 -3.14
CA GLN A 92 -13.74 -10.64 -3.60
C GLN A 92 -12.73 -11.58 -2.93
N GLU A 93 -11.46 -11.19 -2.90
CA GLU A 93 -10.42 -11.94 -2.16
C GLU A 93 -10.77 -12.11 -0.68
N PHE A 94 -11.39 -11.10 -0.06
CA PHE A 94 -11.87 -11.20 1.33
C PHE A 94 -12.96 -12.26 1.49
N ARG A 95 -13.93 -12.28 0.57
CA ARG A 95 -15.00 -13.29 0.58
C ARG A 95 -14.46 -14.69 0.38
N ASP A 96 -13.57 -14.87 -0.58
CA ASP A 96 -12.95 -16.16 -0.90
C ASP A 96 -12.08 -16.65 0.26
N SER A 97 -11.30 -15.75 0.88
CA SER A 97 -10.52 -16.05 2.06
C SER A 97 -11.36 -16.50 3.24
N LEU A 98 -12.53 -15.88 3.48
CA LEU A 98 -13.45 -16.27 4.53
C LEU A 98 -14.16 -17.59 4.24
N ALA A 99 -14.51 -17.84 2.99
CA ALA A 99 -15.10 -19.12 2.59
C ALA A 99 -14.13 -20.28 2.81
N ALA A 100 -12.83 -20.06 2.56
CA ALA A 100 -11.77 -21.04 2.78
C ALA A 100 -11.34 -21.17 4.26
N ASP A 101 -11.36 -20.06 5.00
CA ASP A 101 -10.95 -19.98 6.42
C ASP A 101 -11.95 -19.12 7.22
N PRO A 102 -13.07 -19.73 7.69
CA PRO A 102 -14.08 -19.01 8.47
C PRO A 102 -13.54 -18.42 9.79
N GLY A 103 -12.41 -18.89 10.30
CA GLY A 103 -11.72 -18.34 11.46
C GLY A 103 -11.02 -17.01 11.21
N GLY A 104 -10.95 -16.56 9.94
CA GLY A 104 -10.43 -15.27 9.54
C GLY A 104 -8.91 -15.11 9.65
N SER A 105 -8.14 -16.20 9.79
CA SER A 105 -6.67 -16.12 9.86
C SER A 105 -6.08 -15.63 8.53
N ALA A 106 -6.67 -16.04 7.39
CA ALA A 106 -6.28 -15.58 6.08
C ALA A 106 -6.49 -14.06 5.93
N LEU A 107 -7.63 -13.55 6.37
CA LEU A 107 -7.92 -12.10 6.39
C LEU A 107 -6.95 -11.32 7.25
N ARG A 108 -6.62 -11.82 8.45
CA ARG A 108 -5.61 -11.17 9.30
C ARG A 108 -4.28 -11.05 8.59
N ARG A 109 -3.82 -12.11 7.89
CA ARG A 109 -2.57 -12.05 7.09
C ARG A 109 -2.60 -11.01 5.99
N ILE A 110 -3.75 -10.83 5.30
CA ILE A 110 -3.91 -9.77 4.28
C ILE A 110 -3.81 -8.39 4.93
N ALA A 111 -4.51 -8.18 6.05
CA ALA A 111 -4.49 -6.90 6.76
C ALA A 111 -3.11 -6.59 7.35
N ASP A 112 -2.40 -7.58 7.92
CA ASP A 112 -1.02 -7.44 8.40
C ASP A 112 -0.05 -7.10 7.26
N LYS A 113 -0.28 -7.68 6.07
CA LYS A 113 0.49 -7.35 4.86
C LYS A 113 0.27 -5.91 4.42
N ALA A 114 -0.98 -5.44 4.42
CA ALA A 114 -1.31 -4.04 4.13
C ALA A 114 -0.65 -3.08 5.14
N GLN A 115 -0.64 -3.42 6.42
CA GLN A 115 0.02 -2.63 7.46
C GLN A 115 1.54 -2.59 7.23
N ARG A 116 2.17 -3.72 6.91
CA ARG A 116 3.60 -3.76 6.56
C ARG A 116 3.92 -2.89 5.34
N LEU A 117 3.06 -2.90 4.31
CA LEU A 117 3.23 -2.05 3.13
C LEU A 117 3.19 -0.56 3.50
N CYS A 118 2.20 -0.13 4.28
CA CYS A 118 2.09 1.24 4.74
C CYS A 118 3.32 1.66 5.57
N GLN A 119 3.79 0.80 6.47
CA GLN A 119 5.02 1.02 7.24
C GLN A 119 6.27 1.04 6.36
N ALA A 120 6.36 0.20 5.32
CA ALA A 120 7.47 0.21 4.37
C ALA A 120 7.53 1.52 3.59
N LEU A 121 6.38 2.05 3.13
CA LEU A 121 6.29 3.37 2.50
C LEU A 121 6.74 4.49 3.45
N GLU A 122 6.32 4.46 4.71
CA GLU A 122 6.72 5.45 5.71
C GLU A 122 8.21 5.41 6.03
N ASN A 123 8.84 4.22 6.02
CA ASN A 123 10.21 4.02 6.46
C ASN A 123 11.24 3.88 5.32
N THR A 124 10.82 3.79 4.05
CA THR A 124 11.76 3.69 2.92
C THR A 124 12.74 4.88 2.90
N HIS A 125 13.88 4.72 2.28
CA HIS A 125 14.89 5.77 2.18
C HIS A 125 14.64 6.76 1.02
N VAL A 126 13.79 6.39 0.05
CA VAL A 126 13.45 7.25 -1.09
C VAL A 126 12.28 8.19 -0.79
N VAL A 127 12.23 9.33 -1.43
CA VAL A 127 11.05 10.21 -1.39
C VAL A 127 9.94 9.58 -2.21
N THR A 128 8.76 9.42 -1.61
CA THR A 128 7.60 8.80 -2.25
C THR A 128 6.59 9.84 -2.71
N ILE A 129 6.14 9.74 -3.96
CA ILE A 129 5.18 10.66 -4.57
C ILE A 129 4.00 9.85 -5.10
N ALA A 130 2.78 10.17 -4.69
CA ALA A 130 1.57 9.63 -5.30
C ALA A 130 1.07 10.57 -6.41
N ARG A 131 0.91 10.02 -7.61
CA ARG A 131 0.25 10.66 -8.75
C ARG A 131 -1.15 10.07 -8.87
N LEU A 132 -2.15 10.87 -8.52
CA LEU A 132 -3.53 10.43 -8.35
C LEU A 132 -4.43 10.92 -9.48
N HIS A 133 -5.28 10.03 -9.99
CA HIS A 133 -6.32 10.39 -10.96
C HIS A 133 -7.54 9.48 -10.78
N GLY A 134 -8.68 9.88 -11.35
CA GLY A 134 -9.91 9.15 -11.19
C GLY A 134 -10.33 8.99 -9.73
N LYS A 135 -10.70 7.80 -9.31
CA LYS A 135 -11.14 7.51 -7.95
C LYS A 135 -9.99 7.03 -7.06
N VAL A 136 -10.00 7.49 -5.82
CA VAL A 136 -9.05 7.14 -4.75
C VAL A 136 -9.87 6.75 -3.52
N VAL A 137 -10.08 5.44 -3.31
CA VAL A 137 -11.10 4.94 -2.39
C VAL A 137 -10.49 4.04 -1.31
N GLY A 138 -10.88 4.22 -0.06
CA GLY A 138 -10.56 3.34 1.06
C GLY A 138 -9.08 3.02 1.17
N ALA A 139 -8.69 1.75 0.96
CA ALA A 139 -7.30 1.31 0.98
C ALA A 139 -6.41 2.06 -0.03
N GLY A 140 -6.96 2.52 -1.16
CA GLY A 140 -6.23 3.35 -2.13
C GLY A 140 -5.90 4.73 -1.56
N LEU A 141 -6.82 5.35 -0.81
CA LEU A 141 -6.54 6.60 -0.10
C LEU A 141 -5.51 6.37 1.03
N ALA A 142 -5.59 5.25 1.73
CA ALA A 142 -4.59 4.87 2.72
C ALA A 142 -3.20 4.75 2.10
N LEU A 143 -3.07 4.05 0.98
CA LEU A 143 -1.82 3.89 0.25
C LEU A 143 -1.23 5.25 -0.17
N ALA A 144 -2.07 6.14 -0.73
CA ALA A 144 -1.67 7.49 -1.12
C ALA A 144 -1.23 8.34 0.09
N ALA A 145 -1.93 8.23 1.24
CA ALA A 145 -1.61 8.99 2.45
C ALA A 145 -0.23 8.65 3.04
N TYR A 146 0.28 7.45 2.79
CA TYR A 146 1.62 7.05 3.22
C TYR A 146 2.74 7.51 2.28
N CYS A 147 2.42 8.06 1.11
CA CYS A 147 3.40 8.76 0.29
C CYS A 147 3.72 10.15 0.88
N ASP A 148 4.97 10.61 0.72
CA ASP A 148 5.42 11.92 1.24
C ASP A 148 4.71 13.08 0.54
N LEU A 149 4.58 12.99 -0.78
CA LEU A 149 3.93 14.01 -1.60
C LEU A 149 2.78 13.40 -2.41
N ARG A 150 1.73 14.17 -2.63
CA ARG A 150 0.53 13.76 -3.38
C ARG A 150 0.12 14.86 -4.35
N ALA A 151 0.08 14.55 -5.64
CA ALA A 151 -0.51 15.39 -6.68
C ALA A 151 -1.73 14.67 -7.26
N GLY A 152 -2.84 15.36 -7.38
CA GLY A 152 -4.08 14.81 -7.93
C GLY A 152 -4.57 15.58 -9.15
N ALA A 153 -5.19 14.85 -10.08
CA ALA A 153 -5.98 15.49 -11.13
C ALA A 153 -7.15 16.28 -10.51
N ASP A 154 -7.54 17.37 -11.12
CA ASP A 154 -8.68 18.20 -10.71
C ASP A 154 -10.01 17.45 -10.73
N THR A 155 -10.08 16.38 -11.54
CA THR A 155 -11.21 15.45 -11.65
C THR A 155 -11.21 14.33 -10.63
N CYS A 156 -10.18 14.22 -9.75
CA CYS A 156 -10.11 13.17 -8.74
C CYS A 156 -11.30 13.18 -7.78
N GLN A 157 -11.76 11.99 -7.44
CA GLN A 157 -12.77 11.76 -6.42
C GLN A 157 -12.24 10.86 -5.32
N PHE A 158 -12.46 11.26 -4.08
CA PHE A 158 -11.99 10.57 -2.88
C PHE A 158 -13.18 10.07 -2.07
N ARG A 159 -13.04 8.90 -1.44
CA ARG A 159 -14.06 8.36 -0.56
C ARG A 159 -13.46 7.43 0.49
N MET A 160 -14.04 7.46 1.70
CA MET A 160 -13.80 6.50 2.78
C MET A 160 -15.09 5.71 3.02
N PRO A 161 -15.33 4.58 2.32
CA PRO A 161 -16.64 3.92 2.29
C PRO A 161 -16.86 2.92 3.42
N GLU A 162 -15.90 2.68 4.29
CA GLU A 162 -15.83 1.53 5.20
C GLU A 162 -17.08 1.40 6.06
N VAL A 163 -17.51 2.49 6.71
CA VAL A 163 -18.71 2.48 7.59
C VAL A 163 -19.97 2.15 6.79
N GLY A 164 -20.11 2.70 5.57
CA GLY A 164 -21.22 2.38 4.67
C GLY A 164 -21.25 0.92 4.20
N LEU A 165 -20.11 0.22 4.28
CA LEU A 165 -19.97 -1.21 4.01
C LEU A 165 -20.14 -2.07 5.26
N GLY A 166 -20.42 -1.45 6.41
CA GLY A 166 -20.52 -2.13 7.71
C GLY A 166 -19.16 -2.51 8.30
N LEU A 167 -18.09 -1.83 7.90
CA LEU A 167 -16.71 -2.08 8.36
C LEU A 167 -16.19 -0.86 9.13
N ALA A 168 -15.34 -1.09 10.14
CA ALA A 168 -14.48 -0.03 10.64
C ALA A 168 -13.33 0.23 9.66
N PRO A 169 -12.80 1.47 9.61
CA PRO A 169 -11.65 1.82 8.76
C PRO A 169 -10.34 1.27 9.34
N ALA A 170 -10.19 -0.06 9.30
CA ALA A 170 -9.07 -0.82 9.85
C ALA A 170 -8.16 -1.32 8.71
N TRP A 171 -7.47 -0.40 8.05
CA TRP A 171 -6.55 -0.72 6.96
C TRP A 171 -5.24 0.04 7.08
N GLY A 172 -4.15 -0.69 7.26
CA GLY A 172 -2.79 -0.17 7.16
C GLY A 172 -2.41 0.93 8.18
N GLY A 173 -3.19 1.14 9.24
CA GLY A 173 -2.98 2.24 10.18
C GLY A 173 -3.32 3.62 9.62
N ALA A 174 -4.06 3.68 8.52
CA ALA A 174 -4.30 4.93 7.79
C ALA A 174 -5.11 5.96 8.57
N MET A 175 -6.00 5.55 9.48
CA MET A 175 -6.81 6.48 10.27
C MET A 175 -5.94 7.47 11.05
N GLY A 176 -4.96 6.99 11.79
CA GLY A 176 -4.05 7.86 12.55
C GLY A 176 -3.28 8.82 11.64
N ARG A 177 -2.84 8.35 10.48
CA ARG A 177 -2.16 9.17 9.47
C ARG A 177 -3.06 10.26 8.91
N LEU A 178 -4.28 9.91 8.49
CA LEU A 178 -5.26 10.86 7.94
C LEU A 178 -5.67 11.92 8.98
N ILE A 179 -5.88 11.52 10.24
CA ILE A 179 -6.20 12.45 11.34
C ILE A 179 -5.05 13.43 11.57
N ALA A 180 -3.81 12.97 11.54
CA ALA A 180 -2.64 13.82 11.74
C ALA A 180 -2.46 14.85 10.62
N GLU A 181 -2.80 14.51 9.36
CA GLU A 181 -2.64 15.41 8.21
C GLU A 181 -3.84 16.34 7.99
N ALA A 182 -5.08 15.83 8.11
CA ALA A 182 -6.29 16.59 7.76
C ALA A 182 -7.12 17.06 8.95
N GLY A 183 -6.75 16.64 10.17
CA GLY A 183 -7.46 16.98 11.40
C GLY A 183 -8.65 16.07 11.72
N ALA A 184 -8.83 15.78 13.02
CA ALA A 184 -9.77 14.78 13.50
C ALA A 184 -11.23 15.08 13.14
N ALA A 185 -11.64 16.36 13.17
CA ALA A 185 -13.03 16.75 12.91
C ALA A 185 -13.47 16.43 11.48
N ARG A 186 -12.62 16.76 10.50
CA ARG A 186 -12.90 16.53 9.08
C ARG A 186 -12.84 15.06 8.70
N ILE A 187 -11.84 14.35 9.20
CA ILE A 187 -11.75 12.90 8.96
C ILE A 187 -12.93 12.15 9.59
N ARG A 188 -13.39 12.56 10.79
CA ARG A 188 -14.59 11.99 11.42
C ARG A 188 -15.83 12.19 10.55
N GLU A 189 -16.06 13.39 10.02
CA GLU A 189 -17.18 13.71 9.13
C GLU A 189 -17.15 12.78 7.90
N LEU A 190 -16.05 12.77 7.15
CA LEU A 190 -15.91 12.00 5.92
C LEU A 190 -16.01 10.49 6.13
N MET A 191 -15.46 9.97 7.23
CA MET A 191 -15.55 8.55 7.57
C MET A 191 -16.96 8.11 7.99
N LEU A 192 -17.65 8.92 8.80
CA LEU A 192 -18.98 8.56 9.28
C LEU A 192 -20.07 8.73 8.22
N THR A 193 -19.95 9.75 7.36
CA THR A 193 -20.91 10.00 6.29
C THR A 193 -20.62 9.18 5.02
N CYS A 194 -19.39 8.70 4.86
CA CYS A 194 -18.93 8.06 3.63
C CYS A 194 -19.13 8.95 2.39
N GLU A 195 -19.14 10.27 2.56
CA GLU A 195 -19.33 11.22 1.49
C GLU A 195 -18.16 11.20 0.51
N THR A 196 -18.47 11.35 -0.77
CA THR A 196 -17.45 11.55 -1.80
C THR A 196 -17.04 13.01 -1.84
N PHE A 197 -15.74 13.28 -1.88
CA PHE A 197 -15.21 14.64 -1.97
C PHE A 197 -14.22 14.78 -3.13
N ASP A 198 -14.10 15.99 -3.64
CA ASP A 198 -13.31 16.31 -4.83
C ASP A 198 -11.84 16.64 -4.51
N ALA A 199 -11.04 16.81 -5.56
CA ALA A 199 -9.63 17.16 -5.48
C ALA A 199 -9.36 18.48 -4.75
N HIS A 200 -10.20 19.48 -4.94
CA HIS A 200 -10.05 20.77 -4.28
C HIS A 200 -10.32 20.68 -2.78
N THR A 201 -11.30 19.88 -2.39
CA THR A 201 -11.56 19.59 -0.97
C THR A 201 -10.39 18.81 -0.37
N ALA A 202 -9.87 17.77 -1.06
CA ALA A 202 -8.69 17.03 -0.62
C ALA A 202 -7.47 17.95 -0.44
N HIS A 203 -7.28 18.92 -1.33
CA HIS A 203 -6.21 19.90 -1.23
C HIS A 203 -6.41 20.85 -0.03
N ARG A 204 -7.62 21.39 0.18
CA ARG A 204 -7.91 22.22 1.37
C ARG A 204 -7.71 21.49 2.68
N LEU A 205 -7.90 20.18 2.70
CA LEU A 205 -7.68 19.32 3.87
C LEU A 205 -6.19 18.91 4.07
N GLY A 206 -5.30 19.23 3.13
CA GLY A 206 -3.90 18.78 3.18
C GLY A 206 -3.69 17.34 2.70
N LEU A 207 -4.74 16.66 2.25
CA LEU A 207 -4.64 15.31 1.68
C LEU A 207 -3.99 15.34 0.29
N LEU A 208 -4.11 16.43 -0.46
CA LEU A 208 -3.33 16.72 -1.65
C LEU A 208 -2.44 17.94 -1.44
N HIS A 209 -1.20 17.86 -1.95
CA HIS A 209 -0.27 18.99 -1.96
C HIS A 209 -0.44 19.87 -3.20
N LYS A 210 -0.86 19.26 -4.31
CA LYS A 210 -1.14 19.97 -5.57
C LYS A 210 -2.34 19.35 -6.28
N VAL A 211 -3.07 20.21 -6.99
CA VAL A 211 -4.13 19.86 -7.93
C VAL A 211 -3.76 20.44 -9.28
N ALA A 212 -3.92 19.67 -10.33
CA ALA A 212 -3.65 20.08 -11.70
C ALA A 212 -4.66 19.42 -12.67
N PRO A 213 -4.90 19.99 -13.84
CA PRO A 213 -5.59 19.29 -14.91
C PRO A 213 -4.93 17.95 -15.22
N LEU A 214 -5.71 16.93 -15.57
CA LEU A 214 -5.18 15.58 -15.82
C LEU A 214 -4.03 15.59 -16.84
N ASP A 215 -4.16 16.37 -17.90
CA ASP A 215 -3.17 16.46 -18.99
C ASP A 215 -1.84 17.11 -18.56
N SER A 216 -1.83 17.88 -17.47
CA SER A 216 -0.62 18.53 -16.92
C SER A 216 -0.17 17.93 -15.57
N LEU A 217 -0.80 16.83 -15.14
CA LEU A 217 -0.47 16.19 -13.88
C LEU A 217 0.95 15.62 -13.88
N ASP A 218 1.40 15.07 -14.99
CA ASP A 218 2.76 14.54 -15.14
C ASP A 218 3.82 15.63 -15.06
N ASP A 219 3.56 16.81 -15.63
CA ASP A 219 4.44 17.97 -15.49
C ASP A 219 4.49 18.45 -14.03
N THR A 220 3.35 18.41 -13.34
CA THR A 220 3.25 18.75 -11.91
C THR A 220 4.10 17.81 -11.04
N VAL A 221 4.08 16.50 -11.31
CA VAL A 221 4.93 15.51 -10.63
C VAL A 221 6.40 15.70 -11.02
N THR A 222 6.68 15.95 -12.30
CA THR A 222 8.03 16.19 -12.81
C THR A 222 8.68 17.43 -12.17
N ALA A 223 7.90 18.48 -11.89
CA ALA A 223 8.38 19.66 -11.16
C ALA A 223 8.90 19.33 -9.75
N TRP A 224 8.49 18.21 -9.16
CA TRP A 224 9.05 17.69 -7.90
C TRP A 224 10.20 16.70 -8.14
N THR A 225 10.03 15.71 -9.03
CA THR A 225 11.03 14.65 -9.22
C THR A 225 12.35 15.20 -9.74
N LYS A 226 12.31 16.16 -10.67
CA LYS A 226 13.49 16.75 -11.30
C LYS A 226 14.45 17.41 -10.30
N PRO A 227 14.04 18.30 -9.37
CA PRO A 227 14.93 18.83 -8.36
C PRO A 227 15.30 17.77 -7.29
N LEU A 228 14.40 16.87 -6.89
CA LEU A 228 14.67 15.83 -5.89
C LEU A 228 15.78 14.89 -6.35
N ALA A 229 15.76 14.45 -7.61
CA ALA A 229 16.77 13.59 -8.21
C ALA A 229 18.19 14.20 -8.25
N ARG A 230 18.31 15.53 -8.04
CA ARG A 230 19.60 16.26 -8.04
C ARG A 230 20.10 16.59 -6.62
N ARG A 231 19.29 16.32 -5.59
CA ARG A 231 19.66 16.61 -4.21
C ARG A 231 20.52 15.50 -3.63
N SER A 232 21.26 15.82 -2.58
CA SER A 232 22.02 14.83 -1.82
C SER A 232 21.09 13.72 -1.29
N PRO A 233 21.31 12.45 -1.66
CA PRO A 233 20.50 11.33 -1.14
C PRO A 233 20.52 11.27 0.39
N GLN A 234 21.67 11.52 1.03
CA GLN A 234 21.79 11.55 2.49
C GLN A 234 20.90 12.63 3.12
N ALA A 235 20.88 13.84 2.55
CA ALA A 235 20.06 14.92 3.07
C ALA A 235 18.57 14.58 2.96
N LEU A 236 18.14 13.96 1.85
CA LEU A 236 16.74 13.50 1.68
C LEU A 236 16.39 12.43 2.71
N VAL A 237 17.22 11.40 2.87
CA VAL A 237 17.01 10.31 3.83
C VAL A 237 16.89 10.85 5.25
N LEU A 238 17.84 11.71 5.69
CA LEU A 238 17.84 12.26 7.05
C LEU A 238 16.62 13.15 7.29
N THR A 239 16.30 14.04 6.35
CA THR A 239 15.14 14.93 6.46
C THR A 239 13.86 14.10 6.55
N ARG A 240 13.71 13.08 5.70
CA ARG A 240 12.55 12.21 5.68
C ARG A 240 12.39 11.44 7.00
N ARG A 241 13.48 10.89 7.54
CA ARG A 241 13.47 10.20 8.85
C ARG A 241 13.07 11.14 9.99
N MET A 242 13.56 12.39 9.98
CA MET A 242 13.18 13.40 10.98
C MET A 242 11.69 13.69 10.90
N LEU A 243 11.14 13.94 9.69
CA LEU A 243 9.72 14.19 9.48
C LEU A 243 8.85 13.00 9.92
N ALA A 244 9.25 11.78 9.58
CA ALA A 244 8.56 10.57 10.02
C ALA A 244 8.58 10.42 11.55
N GLY A 245 9.70 10.78 12.21
CA GLY A 245 9.79 10.78 13.67
C GLY A 245 8.79 11.75 14.32
N TYR A 246 8.68 12.97 13.83
CA TYR A 246 7.68 13.94 14.31
C TYR A 246 6.24 13.46 14.06
N ALA A 247 5.97 12.92 12.87
CA ALA A 247 4.65 12.39 12.54
C ALA A 247 4.26 11.19 13.44
N LYS A 248 5.21 10.32 13.78
CA LYS A 248 4.98 9.21 14.73
C LYS A 248 4.75 9.71 16.16
N ALA A 249 5.49 10.71 16.62
CA ALA A 249 5.30 11.28 17.96
C ALA A 249 3.89 11.89 18.13
N ALA A 250 3.34 12.48 17.09
CA ALA A 250 1.97 13.00 17.10
C ALA A 250 0.88 11.89 17.16
N ARG A 251 1.24 10.62 16.90
CA ARG A 251 0.34 9.46 16.89
C ARG A 251 0.58 8.51 18.06
N THR A 252 1.01 9.00 19.21
CA THR A 252 1.45 8.22 20.40
C THR A 252 0.42 7.20 20.90
N ALA A 253 -0.87 7.37 20.59
CA ALA A 253 -1.97 6.46 20.96
C ALA A 253 -2.57 5.79 19.72
N ASP A 254 -1.73 5.27 18.84
CA ASP A 254 -2.15 4.65 17.58
C ASP A 254 -2.66 3.21 17.82
N PRO A 255 -3.98 2.94 17.70
CA PRO A 255 -4.54 1.61 17.87
C PRO A 255 -4.39 0.71 16.63
N SER A 256 -3.66 1.13 15.60
CA SER A 256 -3.54 0.42 14.31
C SER A 256 -2.99 -1.00 14.42
N LEU A 257 -2.31 -1.32 15.53
CA LEU A 257 -1.89 -2.70 15.83
C LEU A 257 -3.07 -3.67 15.94
N LEU A 258 -4.29 -3.15 16.15
CA LEU A 258 -5.52 -3.94 16.22
C LEU A 258 -6.25 -4.04 14.87
N ASP A 259 -5.81 -3.34 13.82
CA ASP A 259 -6.51 -3.26 12.54
C ASP A 259 -6.80 -4.63 11.94
N SER A 260 -5.81 -5.54 11.91
CA SER A 260 -5.99 -6.88 11.36
C SER A 260 -7.00 -7.73 12.16
N HIS A 261 -7.02 -7.57 13.48
CA HIS A 261 -7.98 -8.24 14.35
C HIS A 261 -9.38 -7.66 14.20
N LEU A 262 -9.50 -6.33 14.12
CA LEU A 262 -10.78 -5.64 13.94
C LEU A 262 -11.40 -6.00 12.59
N LEU A 263 -10.63 -5.96 11.50
CA LEU A 263 -11.10 -6.33 10.17
C LEU A 263 -11.59 -7.78 10.13
N ALA A 264 -10.80 -8.72 10.64
CA ALA A 264 -11.19 -10.13 10.69
C ALA A 264 -12.43 -10.35 11.56
N ALA A 265 -12.48 -9.76 12.76
CA ALA A 265 -13.63 -9.91 13.65
C ALA A 265 -14.94 -9.40 13.02
N GLN A 266 -14.90 -8.27 12.31
CA GLN A 266 -16.09 -7.71 11.66
C GLN A 266 -16.58 -8.53 10.48
N LEU A 267 -15.66 -9.09 9.68
CA LEU A 267 -16.01 -9.89 8.51
C LEU A 267 -16.40 -11.32 8.84
N THR A 268 -16.01 -11.84 10.02
CA THR A 268 -16.38 -13.19 10.49
C THR A 268 -17.72 -13.23 11.24
N GLN A 269 -18.29 -12.08 11.64
CA GLN A 269 -19.59 -12.05 12.31
C GLN A 269 -20.73 -12.31 11.31
N PRO A 270 -21.70 -13.17 11.63
CA PRO A 270 -22.91 -13.33 10.83
C PRO A 270 -23.67 -12.00 10.78
N ARG A 271 -24.08 -11.59 9.60
CA ARG A 271 -24.94 -10.43 9.36
C ARG A 271 -26.39 -10.77 9.63
#